data_7bba9bd136061da4dd91e85f8411c0aa
#
_entry.id   7bba9bd136061da4dd91e85f8411c0aa
#
_cell.length_a   1.000
_cell.length_b   1.000
_cell.length_c   1.000
_cell.angle_alpha   90.00
_cell.angle_beta   90.00
_cell.angle_gamma   90.00
#
_symmetry.space_group_name_H-M   'P 1'
#
loop_
_entity.id
_entity.type
_entity.pdbx_description
1 polymer ?
#
loop_
_entity_poly.entity_id
_entity_poly.type
_entity_poly.pdbx_seq_one_letter_code
_entity_poly.pdbx_strand_id
1 'polypeptide(L)'
;MPTTINRRLSLSVGLVVLVVVALVGGIAIGHRRGSSGTITVTGTGTATGSPDTVSFQIGVSTSGASTASALTANNARMRAVEAALLAHGAVKSGLATSGLNVSSTTNNQGVITGYSVYDELTVTSHRLSSTGAMIEAAVTAAGNTAQLSGITYSITNQSTVLAAARAKAVASAHDAAAQLARAAGASLGSVTSLVDEENNQPVIYPGPFMYGAVKAASSVPVRPGTPSVSVSVKIVYALG
;
A
#
# COMPACT_ATOMS: atom_id res chain seq x y z
N MET A 1 55.97 -45.37 -74.13
CA MET A 1 55.30 -44.15 -73.59
C MET A 1 54.31 -44.59 -72.53
N PRO A 2 54.54 -44.38 -71.25
CA PRO A 2 53.59 -44.74 -70.21
C PRO A 2 52.84 -43.52 -69.68
N THR A 3 51.61 -43.68 -69.56
CA THR A 3 50.62 -42.77 -69.10
C THR A 3 50.70 -42.49 -67.60
N THR A 4 51.07 -41.30 -67.25
CA THR A 4 50.98 -40.78 -65.85
C THR A 4 49.57 -40.11 -65.71
N ILE A 5 48.61 -40.83 -65.20
CA ILE A 5 47.27 -40.32 -64.93
C ILE A 5 46.92 -40.65 -63.46
N ASN A 6 46.58 -39.58 -62.70
CA ASN A 6 45.65 -39.55 -61.60
C ASN A 6 46.07 -39.95 -60.17
N ARG A 7 47.25 -39.55 -59.78
CA ARG A 7 47.56 -39.62 -58.32
C ARG A 7 47.20 -38.35 -57.53
N ARG A 8 46.72 -37.29 -58.20
CA ARG A 8 46.33 -35.99 -57.58
C ARG A 8 44.87 -35.86 -57.28
N LEU A 9 43.99 -36.70 -57.87
CA LEU A 9 42.55 -36.61 -57.63
C LEU A 9 42.12 -37.36 -56.36
N SER A 10 42.83 -38.37 -55.91
CA SER A 10 42.46 -39.17 -54.73
C SER A 10 42.73 -38.45 -53.39
N LEU A 11 43.72 -37.54 -53.36
CA LEU A 11 44.00 -36.76 -52.13
C LEU A 11 43.00 -35.64 -51.89
N SER A 12 42.47 -35.06 -52.97
CA SER A 12 41.49 -33.95 -52.85
C SER A 12 40.09 -34.43 -52.40
N VAL A 13 39.66 -35.61 -52.85
CA VAL A 13 38.39 -36.20 -52.45
C VAL A 13 38.44 -36.67 -50.99
N GLY A 14 39.58 -37.26 -50.55
CA GLY A 14 39.73 -37.66 -49.14
C GLY A 14 39.74 -36.48 -48.19
N LEU A 15 40.38 -35.36 -48.59
CA LEU A 15 40.40 -34.13 -47.74
C LEU A 15 39.05 -33.47 -47.62
N VAL A 16 38.24 -33.44 -48.71
CA VAL A 16 36.89 -32.87 -48.69
C VAL A 16 35.96 -33.71 -47.83
N VAL A 17 36.06 -35.05 -47.90
CA VAL A 17 35.22 -35.92 -47.03
C VAL A 17 35.59 -35.77 -45.56
N LEU A 18 36.89 -35.59 -45.22
CA LEU A 18 37.32 -35.42 -43.86
C LEU A 18 36.93 -34.06 -43.27
N VAL A 19 36.90 -32.99 -44.09
CA VAL A 19 36.42 -31.67 -43.70
C VAL A 19 34.87 -31.68 -43.54
N VAL A 20 34.16 -32.40 -44.39
CA VAL A 20 32.67 -32.50 -44.28
C VAL A 20 32.28 -33.34 -43.06
N VAL A 21 33.01 -34.42 -42.73
CA VAL A 21 32.78 -35.23 -41.53
C VAL A 21 33.11 -34.41 -40.28
N ALA A 22 34.19 -33.61 -40.31
CA ALA A 22 34.55 -32.72 -39.18
C ALA A 22 33.50 -31.59 -39.00
N LEU A 23 32.94 -31.06 -40.10
CA LEU A 23 31.88 -30.05 -40.05
C LEU A 23 30.56 -30.64 -39.55
N VAL A 24 30.17 -31.82 -39.97
CA VAL A 24 28.93 -32.49 -39.51
C VAL A 24 29.13 -33.02 -38.09
N GLY A 25 30.31 -33.55 -37.72
CA GLY A 25 30.61 -33.94 -36.35
C GLY A 25 30.73 -32.77 -35.38
N GLY A 26 31.26 -31.63 -35.84
CA GLY A 26 31.34 -30.40 -35.05
C GLY A 26 29.99 -29.75 -34.71
N ILE A 27 29.04 -29.90 -35.62
CA ILE A 27 27.67 -29.38 -35.39
C ILE A 27 26.89 -30.25 -34.38
N ALA A 28 27.20 -31.55 -34.29
CA ALA A 28 26.49 -32.45 -33.37
C ALA A 28 26.99 -32.39 -31.92
N ILE A 29 28.17 -31.82 -31.65
CA ILE A 29 28.73 -31.72 -30.30
C ILE A 29 28.48 -30.33 -29.66
N GLY A 30 28.06 -29.34 -30.46
CA GLY A 30 27.83 -27.95 -30.02
C GLY A 30 26.47 -27.63 -29.35
N HIS A 31 25.56 -28.57 -29.24
CA HIS A 31 24.16 -28.28 -28.83
C HIS A 31 23.73 -28.91 -27.51
N ARG A 32 24.64 -29.05 -26.54
CA ARG A 32 24.26 -29.36 -25.16
C ARG A 32 24.91 -28.41 -24.16
N ARG A 33 24.97 -27.14 -24.43
CA ARG A 33 24.85 -26.17 -23.36
C ARG A 33 23.35 -25.88 -23.28
N GLY A 34 22.68 -26.53 -22.36
CA GLY A 34 21.38 -26.09 -21.94
C GLY A 34 21.54 -24.64 -21.55
N SER A 35 21.15 -23.71 -22.39
CA SER A 35 20.88 -22.35 -21.93
C SER A 35 19.74 -22.52 -20.93
N SER A 36 20.09 -22.59 -19.66
CA SER A 36 19.10 -22.51 -18.60
C SER A 36 18.46 -21.15 -18.74
N GLY A 37 17.39 -21.11 -19.56
CA GLY A 37 16.57 -19.92 -19.69
C GLY A 37 16.03 -19.58 -18.32
N THR A 38 15.72 -18.31 -18.10
CA THR A 38 15.02 -17.89 -16.90
C THR A 38 13.75 -17.13 -17.31
N ILE A 39 12.74 -17.20 -16.48
CA ILE A 39 11.53 -16.42 -16.63
C ILE A 39 11.38 -15.53 -15.41
N THR A 40 11.16 -14.24 -15.65
CA THR A 40 10.90 -13.26 -14.61
C THR A 40 9.44 -12.87 -14.67
N VAL A 41 8.76 -12.97 -13.56
CA VAL A 41 7.34 -12.61 -13.42
C VAL A 41 7.14 -11.73 -12.20
N THR A 42 6.15 -10.87 -12.27
CA THR A 42 5.64 -10.13 -11.11
C THR A 42 4.27 -10.68 -10.75
N GLY A 43 4.08 -11.01 -9.49
CA GLY A 43 2.79 -11.40 -8.95
C GLY A 43 2.28 -10.38 -7.96
N THR A 44 0.99 -10.12 -7.96
CA THR A 44 0.33 -9.25 -6.99
C THR A 44 -0.67 -10.05 -6.16
N GLY A 45 -0.74 -9.71 -4.88
CA GLY A 45 -1.71 -10.32 -3.97
C GLY A 45 -2.34 -9.28 -3.07
N THR A 46 -3.65 -9.36 -2.91
CA THR A 46 -4.42 -8.47 -2.04
C THR A 46 -5.12 -9.29 -0.96
N ALA A 47 -5.03 -8.82 0.26
CA ALA A 47 -5.77 -9.35 1.39
C ALA A 47 -6.51 -8.22 2.12
N THR A 48 -7.67 -8.56 2.67
CA THR A 48 -8.50 -7.64 3.44
C THR A 48 -8.48 -8.04 4.91
N GLY A 49 -8.65 -7.06 5.79
CA GLY A 49 -8.77 -7.30 7.22
C GLY A 49 -9.86 -6.44 7.85
N SER A 50 -10.30 -6.84 9.04
CA SER A 50 -11.21 -5.99 9.82
C SER A 50 -10.41 -4.91 10.55
N PRO A 51 -10.81 -3.63 10.47
CA PRO A 51 -10.15 -2.57 11.23
C PRO A 51 -10.34 -2.79 12.73
N ASP A 52 -9.33 -2.44 13.50
CA ASP A 52 -9.33 -2.48 14.97
C ASP A 52 -9.08 -1.10 15.60
N THR A 53 -8.82 -0.11 14.77
CA THR A 53 -8.46 1.25 15.19
C THR A 53 -9.18 2.27 14.32
N VAL A 54 -9.67 3.31 14.95
CA VAL A 54 -10.18 4.53 14.32
C VAL A 54 -9.34 5.70 14.75
N SER A 55 -9.04 6.60 13.82
CA SER A 55 -8.46 7.91 14.08
C SER A 55 -9.30 8.99 13.43
N PHE A 56 -9.51 10.10 14.12
CA PHE A 56 -10.15 11.28 13.58
C PHE A 56 -9.60 12.55 14.23
N GLN A 57 -9.82 13.69 13.60
CA GLN A 57 -9.36 14.97 14.09
C GLN A 57 -10.57 15.85 14.45
N ILE A 58 -10.49 16.51 15.59
CA ILE A 58 -11.46 17.50 16.05
C ILE A 58 -10.76 18.81 16.36
N GLY A 59 -11.06 19.84 15.62
CA GLY A 59 -10.54 21.19 15.81
C GLY A 59 -11.54 22.11 16.47
N VAL A 60 -11.01 23.09 17.21
CA VAL A 60 -11.76 24.17 17.85
C VAL A 60 -11.18 25.50 17.38
N SER A 61 -12.03 26.35 16.78
CA SER A 61 -11.64 27.69 16.35
C SER A 61 -12.36 28.75 17.21
N THR A 62 -11.59 29.62 17.87
CA THR A 62 -12.13 30.70 18.73
C THR A 62 -11.53 32.03 18.33
N SER A 63 -12.28 33.11 18.57
CA SER A 63 -11.83 34.47 18.32
C SER A 63 -11.92 35.32 19.57
N GLY A 64 -11.09 36.38 19.65
CA GLY A 64 -11.10 37.32 20.76
C GLY A 64 -10.49 38.67 20.38
N ALA A 65 -10.76 39.71 21.20
CA ALA A 65 -10.16 41.02 21.00
C ALA A 65 -8.64 41.06 21.26
N SER A 66 -8.13 40.06 21.99
CA SER A 66 -6.69 39.85 22.24
C SER A 66 -6.34 38.39 22.11
N THR A 67 -5.06 38.10 21.87
CA THR A 67 -4.52 36.73 21.86
C THR A 67 -4.85 35.98 23.15
N ALA A 68 -4.72 36.66 24.31
CA ALA A 68 -4.99 36.06 25.59
C ALA A 68 -6.45 35.66 25.77
N SER A 69 -7.42 36.49 25.33
CA SER A 69 -8.84 36.18 25.39
C SER A 69 -9.22 35.05 24.44
N ALA A 70 -8.70 35.06 23.21
CA ALA A 70 -8.95 34.02 22.24
C ALA A 70 -8.38 32.66 22.71
N LEU A 71 -7.17 32.62 23.26
CA LEU A 71 -6.54 31.41 23.80
C LEU A 71 -7.27 30.88 25.05
N THR A 72 -7.71 31.75 25.94
CA THR A 72 -8.50 31.35 27.12
C THR A 72 -9.81 30.68 26.71
N ALA A 73 -10.51 31.25 25.73
CA ALA A 73 -11.73 30.67 25.19
C ALA A 73 -11.48 29.32 24.50
N ASN A 74 -10.41 29.23 23.71
CA ASN A 74 -9.99 28.00 23.05
C ASN A 74 -9.71 26.88 24.05
N ASN A 75 -8.84 27.15 25.05
CA ASN A 75 -8.48 26.20 26.10
C ASN A 75 -9.70 25.70 26.89
N ALA A 76 -10.68 26.56 27.15
CA ALA A 76 -11.91 26.16 27.84
C ALA A 76 -12.73 25.18 26.97
N ARG A 77 -12.86 25.45 25.68
CA ARG A 77 -13.57 24.60 24.72
C ARG A 77 -12.87 23.27 24.52
N MET A 78 -11.54 23.27 24.31
CA MET A 78 -10.76 22.05 24.10
C MET A 78 -10.83 21.13 25.33
N ARG A 79 -10.74 21.67 26.55
CA ARG A 79 -10.95 20.86 27.77
C ARG A 79 -12.33 20.23 27.85
N ALA A 80 -13.38 20.93 27.39
CA ALA A 80 -14.72 20.36 27.33
C ALA A 80 -14.81 19.23 26.30
N VAL A 81 -14.15 19.38 25.15
CA VAL A 81 -14.05 18.34 24.10
C VAL A 81 -13.32 17.11 24.63
N GLU A 82 -12.16 17.29 25.26
CA GLU A 82 -11.40 16.19 25.88
C GLU A 82 -12.22 15.43 26.93
N ALA A 83 -12.89 16.16 27.81
CA ALA A 83 -13.75 15.55 28.85
C ALA A 83 -14.90 14.75 28.24
N ALA A 84 -15.53 15.27 27.18
CA ALA A 84 -16.60 14.59 26.46
C ALA A 84 -16.09 13.31 25.78
N LEU A 85 -14.93 13.36 25.11
CA LEU A 85 -14.29 12.20 24.48
C LEU A 85 -13.98 11.11 25.49
N LEU A 86 -13.39 11.46 26.63
CA LEU A 86 -13.06 10.52 27.71
C LEU A 86 -14.30 9.87 28.31
N ALA A 87 -15.38 10.63 28.49
CA ALA A 87 -16.66 10.11 28.98
C ALA A 87 -17.33 9.12 28.02
N HIS A 88 -17.03 9.23 26.71
CA HIS A 88 -17.57 8.35 25.68
C HIS A 88 -16.60 7.26 25.20
N GLY A 89 -15.52 7.02 25.96
CA GLY A 89 -14.67 5.85 25.79
C GLY A 89 -13.34 6.08 25.09
N ALA A 90 -12.97 7.33 24.80
CA ALA A 90 -11.59 7.65 24.48
C ALA A 90 -10.67 7.40 25.68
N VAL A 91 -9.41 7.12 25.42
CA VAL A 91 -8.37 6.99 26.46
C VAL A 91 -7.38 8.14 26.33
N LYS A 92 -6.82 8.59 27.45
CA LYS A 92 -5.87 9.74 27.44
C LYS A 92 -4.68 9.54 26.48
N SER A 93 -4.15 8.32 26.41
CA SER A 93 -3.05 7.97 25.50
C SER A 93 -3.43 8.01 24.02
N GLY A 94 -4.72 8.01 23.70
CA GLY A 94 -5.23 8.14 22.35
C GLY A 94 -5.57 9.59 21.95
N LEU A 95 -5.33 10.56 22.83
CA LEU A 95 -5.56 11.98 22.57
C LEU A 95 -4.22 12.69 22.40
N ALA A 96 -4.01 13.32 21.25
CA ALA A 96 -2.80 14.06 20.96
C ALA A 96 -3.12 15.39 20.26
N THR A 97 -2.62 16.50 20.78
CA THR A 97 -2.71 17.78 20.06
C THR A 97 -1.89 17.67 18.78
N SER A 98 -2.53 17.88 17.64
CA SER A 98 -1.91 17.78 16.31
C SER A 98 -1.64 19.13 15.65
N GLY A 99 -2.28 20.20 16.14
CA GLY A 99 -2.07 21.54 15.62
C GLY A 99 -2.52 22.62 16.58
N LEU A 100 -1.72 23.68 16.70
CA LEU A 100 -2.10 24.92 17.38
C LEU A 100 -1.64 26.09 16.53
N ASN A 101 -2.59 26.94 16.14
CA ASN A 101 -2.31 28.14 15.36
C ASN A 101 -2.95 29.37 16.02
N VAL A 102 -2.20 30.46 16.07
CA VAL A 102 -2.68 31.74 16.54
C VAL A 102 -2.43 32.78 15.44
N SER A 103 -3.46 33.46 14.99
CA SER A 103 -3.39 34.46 13.93
C SER A 103 -4.15 35.74 14.28
N SER A 104 -3.74 36.86 13.70
CA SER A 104 -4.48 38.11 13.78
C SER A 104 -5.55 38.15 12.68
N THR A 105 -6.70 38.73 13.00
CA THR A 105 -7.76 39.03 12.04
C THR A 105 -7.69 40.50 11.66
N THR A 106 -7.69 40.81 10.37
CA THR A 106 -7.62 42.18 9.85
C THR A 106 -8.87 42.54 9.06
N ASN A 107 -9.20 43.84 9.04
CA ASN A 107 -10.24 44.37 8.13
C ASN A 107 -9.66 44.59 6.71
N ASN A 108 -10.52 45.07 5.79
CA ASN A 108 -10.13 45.34 4.40
C ASN A 108 -9.09 46.47 4.25
N GLN A 109 -8.78 47.23 5.31
CA GLN A 109 -7.79 48.28 5.36
C GLN A 109 -6.47 47.82 6.01
N GLY A 110 -6.34 46.52 6.35
CA GLY A 110 -5.16 45.95 6.97
C GLY A 110 -5.05 46.22 8.49
N VAL A 111 -6.06 46.80 9.13
CA VAL A 111 -6.07 47.07 10.57
C VAL A 111 -6.45 45.80 11.31
N ILE A 112 -5.70 45.45 12.36
CA ILE A 112 -6.00 44.30 13.21
C ILE A 112 -7.30 44.57 13.98
N THR A 113 -8.29 43.69 13.81
CA THR A 113 -9.62 43.77 14.46
C THR A 113 -9.81 42.74 15.56
N GLY A 114 -8.91 41.76 15.65
CA GLY A 114 -8.95 40.70 16.63
C GLY A 114 -7.90 39.61 16.39
N TYR A 115 -8.05 38.52 17.11
CA TYR A 115 -7.19 37.34 17.02
C TYR A 115 -8.04 36.07 16.94
N SER A 116 -7.57 35.09 16.21
CA SER A 116 -8.14 33.76 16.12
C SER A 116 -7.15 32.72 16.63
N VAL A 117 -7.66 31.74 17.36
CA VAL A 117 -6.92 30.56 17.79
C VAL A 117 -7.60 29.33 17.24
N TYR A 118 -6.84 28.48 16.56
CA TYR A 118 -7.26 27.16 16.11
C TYR A 118 -6.39 26.12 16.83
N ASP A 119 -7.04 25.18 17.51
CA ASP A 119 -6.42 24.05 18.17
C ASP A 119 -7.05 22.76 17.65
N GLU A 120 -6.23 21.76 17.33
CA GLU A 120 -6.65 20.49 16.77
C GLU A 120 -6.15 19.31 17.60
N LEU A 121 -7.07 18.40 17.90
CA LEU A 121 -6.84 17.18 18.64
C LEU A 121 -7.02 15.98 17.71
N THR A 122 -6.02 15.13 17.58
CA THR A 122 -6.14 13.81 16.99
C THR A 122 -6.60 12.82 18.05
N VAL A 123 -7.65 12.10 17.74
CA VAL A 123 -8.26 11.07 18.58
C VAL A 123 -8.01 9.71 17.95
N THR A 124 -7.35 8.82 18.68
CA THR A 124 -7.16 7.41 18.27
C THR A 124 -7.86 6.49 19.27
N SER A 125 -8.67 5.57 18.78
CA SER A 125 -9.44 4.65 19.63
C SER A 125 -9.55 3.26 19.02
N HIS A 126 -9.49 2.23 19.86
CA HIS A 126 -9.80 0.85 19.49
C HIS A 126 -11.28 0.47 19.71
N ARG A 127 -12.10 1.41 20.16
CA ARG A 127 -13.54 1.22 20.36
C ARG A 127 -14.35 1.70 19.16
N LEU A 128 -14.30 0.95 18.08
CA LEU A 128 -14.95 1.34 16.82
C LEU A 128 -16.45 1.53 16.95
N SER A 129 -17.12 0.75 17.80
CA SER A 129 -18.56 0.83 18.03
C SER A 129 -19.02 2.12 18.70
N SER A 130 -18.14 2.78 19.46
CA SER A 130 -18.43 4.06 20.13
C SER A 130 -17.98 5.28 19.33
N THR A 131 -17.42 5.11 18.14
CA THR A 131 -16.89 6.23 17.32
C THR A 131 -17.94 7.32 17.07
N GLY A 132 -19.15 6.92 16.67
CA GLY A 132 -20.24 7.89 16.42
C GLY A 132 -20.61 8.71 17.65
N ALA A 133 -20.71 8.05 18.81
CA ALA A 133 -21.01 8.71 20.08
C ALA A 133 -19.86 9.62 20.56
N MET A 134 -18.62 9.22 20.35
CA MET A 134 -17.44 10.06 20.64
C MET A 134 -17.44 11.33 19.78
N ILE A 135 -17.69 11.20 18.48
CA ILE A 135 -17.73 12.33 17.56
C ILE A 135 -18.89 13.29 17.93
N GLU A 136 -20.09 12.75 18.16
CA GLU A 136 -21.26 13.55 18.56
C GLU A 136 -21.01 14.33 19.84
N ALA A 137 -20.45 13.67 20.86
CA ALA A 137 -20.11 14.29 22.12
C ALA A 137 -19.05 15.41 21.98
N ALA A 138 -18.01 15.15 21.18
CA ALA A 138 -16.97 16.12 20.90
C ALA A 138 -17.48 17.35 20.16
N VAL A 139 -18.28 17.15 19.11
CA VAL A 139 -18.89 18.24 18.35
C VAL A 139 -19.88 19.05 19.21
N THR A 140 -20.65 18.38 20.05
CA THR A 140 -21.57 19.05 20.99
C THR A 140 -20.82 19.90 22.00
N ALA A 141 -19.72 19.37 22.56
CA ALA A 141 -18.87 20.10 23.52
C ALA A 141 -18.15 21.31 22.88
N ALA A 142 -17.69 21.16 21.63
CA ALA A 142 -17.09 22.25 20.87
C ALA A 142 -18.12 23.29 20.43
N GLY A 143 -19.38 22.88 20.23
CA GLY A 143 -20.46 23.73 19.73
C GLY A 143 -20.18 24.27 18.32
N ASN A 144 -20.53 25.53 18.07
CA ASN A 144 -20.36 26.17 16.75
C ASN A 144 -18.85 26.39 16.35
N THR A 145 -17.93 26.05 17.23
CA THR A 145 -16.49 26.18 16.97
C THR A 145 -15.85 24.86 16.47
N ALA A 146 -16.66 23.79 16.37
CA ALA A 146 -16.21 22.45 15.99
C ALA A 146 -15.81 22.38 14.52
N GLN A 147 -14.68 21.74 14.26
CA GLN A 147 -14.23 21.31 12.93
C GLN A 147 -13.83 19.84 13.01
N LEU A 148 -14.55 18.98 12.29
CA LEU A 148 -14.29 17.55 12.26
C LEU A 148 -13.68 17.16 10.90
N SER A 149 -12.61 16.37 10.92
CA SER A 149 -11.93 15.90 9.72
C SER A 149 -11.22 14.56 9.93
N GLY A 150 -10.73 13.97 8.86
CA GLY A 150 -9.74 12.91 8.87
C GLY A 150 -10.20 11.58 9.48
N ILE A 151 -11.49 11.20 9.38
CA ILE A 151 -11.94 9.90 9.91
C ILE A 151 -11.32 8.77 9.09
N THR A 152 -10.45 7.99 9.74
CA THR A 152 -9.71 6.88 9.12
C THR A 152 -9.81 5.63 9.99
N TYR A 153 -10.04 4.49 9.36
CA TYR A 153 -10.02 3.18 10.00
C TYR A 153 -8.78 2.42 9.56
N SER A 154 -8.09 1.79 10.50
CA SER A 154 -6.85 1.06 10.25
C SER A 154 -6.79 -0.25 11.02
N ILE A 155 -5.84 -1.09 10.63
CA ILE A 155 -5.46 -2.32 11.32
C ILE A 155 -4.10 -2.05 11.99
N THR A 156 -4.06 -2.09 13.32
CA THR A 156 -2.85 -1.82 14.08
C THR A 156 -1.76 -2.87 13.79
N ASN A 157 -2.12 -4.15 13.79
CA ASN A 157 -1.20 -5.23 13.45
C ASN A 157 -1.55 -5.83 12.09
N GLN A 158 -0.84 -5.42 11.07
CA GLN A 158 -1.06 -5.85 9.69
C GLN A 158 -0.35 -7.18 9.35
N SER A 159 0.43 -7.78 10.26
CA SER A 159 1.29 -8.94 9.97
C SER A 159 0.53 -10.12 9.34
N THR A 160 -0.65 -10.45 9.87
CA THR A 160 -1.48 -11.54 9.33
C THR A 160 -2.03 -11.22 7.94
N VAL A 161 -2.47 -9.97 7.72
CA VAL A 161 -3.00 -9.52 6.43
C VAL A 161 -1.89 -9.47 5.39
N LEU A 162 -0.71 -8.97 5.76
CA LEU A 162 0.49 -8.96 4.92
C LEU A 162 0.93 -10.39 4.55
N ALA A 163 0.94 -11.31 5.49
CA ALA A 163 1.27 -12.71 5.21
C ALA A 163 0.30 -13.33 4.20
N ALA A 164 -1.00 -13.07 4.34
CA ALA A 164 -2.01 -13.53 3.40
C ALA A 164 -1.86 -12.88 2.01
N ALA A 165 -1.53 -11.59 1.95
CA ALA A 165 -1.28 -10.88 0.69
C ALA A 165 -0.02 -11.43 -0.01
N ARG A 166 1.08 -11.65 0.73
CA ARG A 166 2.32 -12.26 0.20
C ARG A 166 2.09 -13.66 -0.37
N ALA A 167 1.34 -14.49 0.35
CA ALA A 167 1.01 -15.83 -0.14
C ALA A 167 0.25 -15.78 -1.47
N LYS A 168 -0.72 -14.87 -1.61
CA LYS A 168 -1.45 -14.66 -2.87
C LYS A 168 -0.55 -14.10 -3.97
N ALA A 169 0.36 -13.19 -3.67
CA ALA A 169 1.29 -12.62 -4.62
C ALA A 169 2.23 -13.70 -5.19
N VAL A 170 2.78 -14.56 -4.33
CA VAL A 170 3.62 -15.68 -4.76
C VAL A 170 2.84 -16.68 -5.61
N ALA A 171 1.62 -17.03 -5.22
CA ALA A 171 0.76 -17.90 -6.02
C ALA A 171 0.47 -17.31 -7.41
N SER A 172 0.11 -16.02 -7.47
CA SER A 172 -0.13 -15.30 -8.72
C SER A 172 1.11 -15.30 -9.64
N ALA A 173 2.30 -15.05 -9.08
CA ALA A 173 3.56 -15.10 -9.83
C ALA A 173 3.85 -16.53 -10.35
N HIS A 174 3.65 -17.55 -9.52
CA HIS A 174 3.83 -18.94 -9.91
C HIS A 174 2.91 -19.34 -11.06
N ASP A 175 1.63 -18.99 -10.99
CA ASP A 175 0.65 -19.30 -12.01
C ASP A 175 0.98 -18.62 -13.35
N ALA A 176 1.41 -17.36 -13.30
CA ALA A 176 1.87 -16.61 -14.46
C ALA A 176 3.12 -17.26 -15.08
N ALA A 177 4.10 -17.64 -14.27
CA ALA A 177 5.32 -18.30 -14.71
C ALA A 177 5.01 -19.66 -15.36
N ALA A 178 4.12 -20.46 -14.75
CA ALA A 178 3.73 -21.76 -15.28
C ALA A 178 2.99 -21.66 -16.64
N GLN A 179 2.16 -20.63 -16.82
CA GLN A 179 1.48 -20.37 -18.09
C GLN A 179 2.49 -19.97 -19.17
N LEU A 180 3.42 -19.09 -18.87
CA LEU A 180 4.44 -18.60 -19.80
C LEU A 180 5.43 -19.72 -20.17
N ALA A 181 5.89 -20.54 -19.22
CA ALA A 181 6.76 -21.67 -19.48
C ALA A 181 6.10 -22.66 -20.45
N ARG A 182 4.84 -23.03 -20.19
CA ARG A 182 4.05 -23.90 -21.08
C ARG A 182 3.90 -23.32 -22.48
N ALA A 183 3.60 -22.04 -22.60
CA ALA A 183 3.46 -21.36 -23.89
C ALA A 183 4.78 -21.32 -24.68
N ALA A 184 5.92 -21.28 -23.97
CA ALA A 184 7.27 -21.32 -24.55
C ALA A 184 7.73 -22.74 -24.88
N GLY A 185 6.94 -23.79 -24.58
CA GLY A 185 7.34 -25.18 -24.77
C GLY A 185 8.41 -25.67 -23.77
N ALA A 186 8.53 -25.00 -22.62
CA ALA A 186 9.48 -25.29 -21.55
C ALA A 186 8.78 -25.77 -20.30
N SER A 187 9.53 -26.37 -19.36
CA SER A 187 9.04 -26.69 -18.02
C SER A 187 9.47 -25.60 -17.03
N LEU A 188 8.59 -25.30 -16.06
CA LEU A 188 8.92 -24.38 -14.97
C LEU A 188 9.83 -25.09 -13.96
N GLY A 189 11.02 -24.51 -13.72
CA GLY A 189 12.00 -25.03 -12.77
C GLY A 189 11.92 -24.33 -11.39
N SER A 190 13.00 -24.39 -10.65
CA SER A 190 13.10 -23.81 -9.30
C SER A 190 13.18 -22.29 -9.33
N VAL A 191 12.78 -21.67 -8.19
CA VAL A 191 12.98 -20.25 -7.94
C VAL A 191 14.50 -19.97 -7.81
N THR A 192 15.00 -19.04 -8.60
CA THR A 192 16.41 -18.58 -8.54
C THR A 192 16.54 -17.23 -7.82
N SER A 193 15.49 -16.41 -7.83
CA SER A 193 15.44 -15.14 -7.11
C SER A 193 13.98 -14.82 -6.72
N LEU A 194 13.80 -14.26 -5.53
CA LEU A 194 12.53 -13.74 -5.06
C LEU A 194 12.80 -12.42 -4.37
N VAL A 195 12.11 -11.39 -4.81
CA VAL A 195 12.17 -10.04 -4.24
C VAL A 195 10.75 -9.62 -3.86
N ASP A 196 10.54 -9.29 -2.60
CA ASP A 196 9.34 -8.60 -2.15
C ASP A 196 9.50 -7.12 -2.55
N GLU A 197 8.75 -6.68 -3.55
CA GLU A 197 8.72 -5.28 -3.98
C GLU A 197 7.84 -4.51 -2.99
N GLU A 198 8.34 -4.35 -1.76
CA GLU A 198 7.67 -3.53 -0.77
C GLU A 198 7.58 -2.08 -1.25
N ASN A 199 6.49 -1.76 -1.89
CA ASN A 199 6.02 -0.40 -1.90
C ASN A 199 5.49 -0.14 -0.48
N ASN A 200 6.35 0.41 0.40
CA ASN A 200 6.23 0.51 1.86
C ASN A 200 5.06 1.40 2.34
N GLN A 201 4.00 1.49 1.60
CA GLN A 201 2.75 2.11 2.01
C GLN A 201 1.63 1.11 1.76
N PRO A 202 1.03 0.54 2.82
CA PRO A 202 -0.24 -0.15 2.65
C PRO A 202 -1.23 0.87 2.09
N VAL A 203 -1.57 0.73 0.82
CA VAL A 203 -2.61 1.56 0.23
C VAL A 203 -3.93 1.07 0.81
N ILE A 204 -4.40 1.77 1.82
CA ILE A 204 -5.73 1.56 2.39
C ILE A 204 -6.70 2.10 1.35
N TYR A 205 -7.23 1.24 0.51
CA TYR A 205 -8.37 1.60 -0.33
C TYR A 205 -9.61 1.63 0.56
N PRO A 206 -10.32 2.77 0.67
CA PRO A 206 -11.65 2.77 1.23
C PRO A 206 -12.49 1.82 0.38
N GLY A 207 -13.03 0.77 0.98
CA GLY A 207 -13.94 -0.14 0.29
C GLY A 207 -15.15 0.61 -0.26
N PRO A 208 -15.83 0.11 -1.31
CA PRO A 208 -16.99 0.77 -1.89
C PRO A 208 -18.06 1.02 -0.82
N PHE A 209 -18.46 2.28 -0.69
CA PHE A 209 -19.54 2.68 0.21
C PHE A 209 -20.86 2.11 -0.33
N MET A 210 -21.38 1.07 0.30
CA MET A 210 -22.75 0.63 0.06
C MET A 210 -23.71 1.61 0.74
N TYR A 211 -24.36 2.46 -0.04
CA TYR A 211 -25.44 3.31 0.43
C TYR A 211 -26.68 2.47 0.76
N GLY A 212 -26.79 2.04 1.99
CA GLY A 212 -28.03 1.50 2.54
C GLY A 212 -28.82 2.61 3.22
N ALA A 213 -30.10 2.75 2.89
CA ALA A 213 -30.99 3.69 3.57
C ALA A 213 -31.03 3.41 5.07
N VAL A 214 -30.55 4.36 5.88
CA VAL A 214 -30.53 4.25 7.35
C VAL A 214 -31.70 5.06 7.91
N LYS A 215 -32.58 4.41 8.67
CA LYS A 215 -33.51 5.08 9.58
C LYS A 215 -32.70 5.92 10.57
N ALA A 216 -33.12 7.17 10.77
CA ALA A 216 -32.48 8.14 11.64
C ALA A 216 -32.25 7.54 13.05
N ALA A 217 -31.01 7.23 13.36
CA ALA A 217 -30.51 7.08 14.72
C ALA A 217 -29.78 8.37 15.08
N SER A 218 -29.94 8.85 16.30
CA SER A 218 -29.41 10.12 16.82
C SER A 218 -27.89 10.17 16.99
N SER A 219 -27.13 9.26 16.40
CA SER A 219 -25.66 9.26 16.37
C SER A 219 -25.13 9.42 14.95
N VAL A 220 -24.00 10.09 14.79
CA VAL A 220 -23.32 10.22 13.50
C VAL A 220 -23.07 8.83 12.91
N PRO A 221 -23.66 8.47 11.75
CA PRO A 221 -23.53 7.13 11.18
C PRO A 221 -22.14 6.98 10.57
N VAL A 222 -21.20 6.44 11.34
CA VAL A 222 -19.83 6.15 10.88
C VAL A 222 -19.71 4.67 10.61
N ARG A 223 -19.32 4.30 9.37
CA ARG A 223 -19.15 2.90 8.98
C ARG A 223 -17.68 2.65 8.64
N PRO A 224 -17.01 1.73 9.33
CA PRO A 224 -15.68 1.29 8.93
C PRO A 224 -15.79 0.55 7.60
N GLY A 225 -14.96 0.94 6.63
CA GLY A 225 -14.75 0.14 5.41
C GLY A 225 -13.95 -1.13 5.74
N THR A 226 -13.67 -1.94 4.72
CA THR A 226 -12.77 -3.09 4.85
C THR A 226 -11.42 -2.72 4.27
N PRO A 227 -10.42 -2.36 5.08
CA PRO A 227 -9.10 -2.01 4.59
C PRO A 227 -8.47 -3.21 3.90
N SER A 228 -7.78 -2.95 2.78
CA SER A 228 -7.04 -3.94 2.01
C SER A 228 -5.57 -3.59 1.94
N VAL A 229 -4.73 -4.62 1.97
CA VAL A 229 -3.28 -4.51 1.79
C VAL A 229 -2.91 -5.23 0.50
N SER A 230 -2.14 -4.60 -0.37
CA SER A 230 -1.63 -5.19 -1.60
C SER A 230 -0.12 -5.33 -1.51
N VAL A 231 0.39 -6.48 -1.96
CA VAL A 231 1.82 -6.80 -2.03
C VAL A 231 2.16 -7.19 -3.45
N SER A 232 3.32 -6.77 -3.94
CA SER A 232 3.91 -7.17 -5.22
C SER A 232 5.20 -7.94 -4.97
N VAL A 233 5.36 -9.09 -5.64
CA VAL A 233 6.59 -9.88 -5.59
C VAL A 233 7.12 -10.09 -7.00
N LYS A 234 8.43 -9.96 -7.16
CA LYS A 234 9.15 -10.29 -8.39
C LYS A 234 9.89 -11.60 -8.20
N ILE A 235 9.60 -12.58 -9.04
CA ILE A 235 10.20 -13.91 -8.94
C ILE A 235 10.85 -14.29 -10.25
N VAL A 236 12.05 -14.86 -10.15
CA VAL A 236 12.80 -15.43 -11.27
C VAL A 236 12.81 -16.94 -11.10
N TYR A 237 12.34 -17.65 -12.11
CA TYR A 237 12.39 -19.12 -12.19
C TYR A 237 13.38 -19.57 -13.24
N ALA A 238 14.03 -20.70 -13.00
CA ALA A 238 14.75 -21.42 -14.05
C ALA A 238 13.74 -22.06 -15.02
N LEU A 239 14.14 -22.22 -16.28
CA LEU A 239 13.41 -23.02 -17.28
C LEU A 239 14.20 -24.31 -17.57
N GLY A 240 13.48 -25.42 -17.69
CA GLY A 240 14.01 -26.74 -18.02
C GLY A 240 13.46 -27.29 -19.33
#